data_bc48775a2a3f37284a1c11f1a8a20fa5
#
_entry.id   bc48775a2a3f37284a1c11f1a8a20fa5
#
_cell.length_a   1.000
_cell.length_b   1.000
_cell.length_c   1.000
_cell.angle_alpha   90.00
_cell.angle_beta   90.00
_cell.angle_gamma   90.00
#
_symmetry.space_group_name_H-M   'P 1'
#
loop_
_entity.id
_entity.type
_entity.pdbx_description
1 polymer ?
#
loop_
_entity_poly.entity_id
_entity_poly.type
_entity_poly.pdbx_seq_one_letter_code
_entity_poly.pdbx_strand_id
1 'polypeptide(L)'
;MKIRVIAGLASVALAAIALTSCGDDEPSPKGGGGDNDKPAAARSLTVTVDESQLTYENLEIVLSNGATYKYENVPFGTVTVTVEDFPRSVEELERLKLPNGMTDIHQNLYLQPLLMVCALNELNYDRDVARAMIDYVGKGVKSQSRDGELIHYPGEGVSTADPTEWSQAKQYSRFDKVRSYFEGATSGNNYTPATKPYVMKLELNNYSYTADKDCVQVWLTSTQLASKKPLQVWKYDSDGDGSYDYFWTSTFRSLLHSLAEY
;
A
#
# COMPACT_ATOMS: atom_id res chain seq x y z
N MET A 1 10.47 -35.98 14.30
CA MET A 1 9.87 -34.76 13.78
C MET A 1 8.37 -34.86 13.92
N LYS A 2 7.78 -34.19 14.91
CA LYS A 2 6.35 -34.30 15.22
C LYS A 2 5.72 -32.92 15.03
N ILE A 3 4.90 -32.80 14.02
CA ILE A 3 4.08 -31.61 13.70
C ILE A 3 2.88 -31.62 14.67
N ARG A 4 2.68 -30.55 15.40
CA ARG A 4 1.45 -30.29 16.17
C ARG A 4 0.74 -29.09 15.57
N VAL A 5 -0.39 -29.36 14.90
CA VAL A 5 -1.38 -28.35 14.48
C VAL A 5 -2.25 -28.04 15.70
N ILE A 6 -2.33 -26.78 16.10
CA ILE A 6 -3.32 -26.31 17.09
C ILE A 6 -4.28 -25.38 16.35
N ALA A 7 -5.48 -25.90 16.08
CA ALA A 7 -6.61 -25.10 15.59
C ALA A 7 -7.30 -24.45 16.81
N GLY A 8 -7.31 -23.13 16.86
CA GLY A 8 -8.07 -22.35 17.83
C GLY A 8 -9.24 -21.63 17.14
N LEU A 9 -10.45 -22.19 17.29
CA LEU A 9 -11.70 -21.55 16.92
C LEU A 9 -12.06 -20.52 18.03
N ALA A 10 -12.09 -19.25 17.69
CA ALA A 10 -12.71 -18.22 18.52
C ALA A 10 -13.96 -17.70 17.80
N SER A 11 -15.13 -18.12 18.26
CA SER A 11 -16.41 -17.58 17.84
C SER A 11 -16.68 -16.27 18.58
N VAL A 12 -16.79 -15.16 17.87
CA VAL A 12 -17.27 -13.88 18.41
C VAL A 12 -18.72 -13.70 18.00
N ALA A 13 -19.60 -13.66 19.01
CA ALA A 13 -21.02 -13.36 18.82
C ALA A 13 -21.21 -11.84 18.71
N LEU A 14 -21.75 -11.35 17.60
CA LEU A 14 -22.20 -9.98 17.42
C LEU A 14 -23.55 -9.78 18.12
N ALA A 15 -23.58 -8.90 19.13
CA ALA A 15 -24.82 -8.39 19.69
C ALA A 15 -25.27 -7.15 18.91
N ALA A 16 -26.42 -7.22 18.26
CA ALA A 16 -27.05 -6.09 17.61
C ALA A 16 -27.76 -5.22 18.66
N ILE A 17 -27.36 -3.96 18.76
CA ILE A 17 -28.08 -2.94 19.55
C ILE A 17 -28.89 -2.10 18.57
N ALA A 18 -30.23 -2.24 18.62
CA ALA A 18 -31.16 -1.38 17.92
C ALA A 18 -31.39 -0.13 18.79
N LEU A 19 -31.02 1.04 18.27
CA LEU A 19 -31.42 2.32 18.80
C LEU A 19 -32.50 2.90 17.89
N THR A 20 -33.75 2.90 18.37
CA THR A 20 -34.86 3.69 17.82
C THR A 20 -34.76 5.12 18.37
N SER A 21 -34.67 6.09 17.47
CA SER A 21 -34.91 7.50 17.78
C SER A 21 -35.98 8.03 16.83
N CYS A 22 -37.05 8.59 17.44
CA CYS A 22 -38.14 9.26 16.74
C CYS A 22 -37.84 10.76 16.52
N GLY A 23 -38.37 11.29 15.39
CA GLY A 23 -38.88 12.68 15.24
C GLY A 23 -37.88 13.65 14.66
N ASP A 24 -38.13 14.27 13.53
CA ASP A 24 -39.07 15.31 13.16
C ASP A 24 -38.94 15.63 11.65
N ASP A 25 -40.05 16.01 11.07
CA ASP A 25 -40.28 16.28 9.65
C ASP A 25 -39.63 17.58 9.15
N GLU A 26 -38.90 17.51 8.01
CA GLU A 26 -38.83 18.57 7.03
C GLU A 26 -38.71 18.02 5.59
N PRO A 27 -39.32 18.68 4.57
CA PRO A 27 -39.54 18.04 3.28
C PRO A 27 -38.32 18.07 2.37
N SER A 28 -37.86 16.87 1.98
CA SER A 28 -36.84 16.71 0.95
C SER A 28 -37.38 16.87 -0.47
N PRO A 29 -36.61 17.42 -1.41
CA PRO A 29 -36.98 17.45 -2.82
C PRO A 29 -36.88 16.05 -3.43
N LYS A 30 -37.91 15.63 -4.16
CA LYS A 30 -38.00 14.37 -4.89
C LYS A 30 -36.91 14.24 -5.94
N GLY A 31 -36.02 13.30 -5.78
CA GLY A 31 -35.11 12.78 -6.80
C GLY A 31 -35.24 11.27 -6.89
N GLY A 32 -35.51 10.77 -8.08
CA GLY A 32 -35.97 9.46 -8.48
C GLY A 32 -35.40 8.26 -7.75
N GLY A 33 -36.31 7.40 -7.31
CA GLY A 33 -36.02 6.08 -6.76
C GLY A 33 -35.46 5.13 -7.80
N GLY A 34 -34.37 4.48 -7.43
CA GLY A 34 -33.87 3.24 -8.00
C GLY A 34 -33.64 2.29 -6.84
N ASP A 35 -34.55 1.31 -6.72
CA ASP A 35 -34.36 0.14 -5.84
C ASP A 35 -33.07 -0.57 -6.19
N ASN A 36 -32.06 -0.50 -5.31
CA ASN A 36 -30.97 -1.48 -5.19
C ASN A 36 -30.02 -1.14 -4.03
N ASP A 37 -30.55 -1.07 -2.80
CA ASP A 37 -29.74 -0.94 -1.58
C ASP A 37 -29.20 -2.30 -1.08
N LYS A 38 -28.90 -3.21 -1.99
CA LYS A 38 -28.05 -4.34 -1.61
C LYS A 38 -26.61 -3.93 -1.94
N PRO A 39 -25.71 -3.82 -0.94
CA PRO A 39 -24.31 -3.53 -1.23
C PRO A 39 -23.83 -4.47 -2.33
N ALA A 40 -23.30 -3.92 -3.41
CA ALA A 40 -22.71 -4.75 -4.46
C ALA A 40 -21.69 -5.67 -3.80
N ALA A 41 -21.75 -6.97 -4.12
CA ALA A 41 -20.78 -7.92 -3.58
C ALA A 41 -19.38 -7.43 -3.93
N ALA A 42 -18.47 -7.43 -2.94
CA ALA A 42 -17.10 -7.02 -3.14
C ALA A 42 -16.44 -7.83 -4.27
N ARG A 43 -15.81 -7.12 -5.20
CA ARG A 43 -15.17 -7.71 -6.37
C ARG A 43 -13.91 -8.48 -5.97
N SER A 44 -13.57 -9.49 -6.75
CA SER A 44 -12.30 -10.20 -6.65
C SER A 44 -11.42 -9.77 -7.83
N LEU A 45 -10.52 -8.82 -7.60
CA LEU A 45 -9.66 -8.24 -8.63
C LEU A 45 -8.32 -8.98 -8.69
N THR A 46 -7.74 -9.07 -9.89
CA THR A 46 -6.45 -9.71 -10.10
C THR A 46 -5.32 -8.68 -10.03
N VAL A 47 -4.24 -9.02 -9.32
CA VAL A 47 -2.97 -8.29 -9.33
C VAL A 47 -1.85 -9.19 -9.84
N THR A 48 -0.86 -8.61 -10.53
CA THR A 48 0.31 -9.34 -11.00
C THR A 48 1.58 -8.59 -10.67
N VAL A 49 2.68 -9.32 -10.58
CA VAL A 49 4.04 -8.79 -10.40
C VAL A 49 4.93 -9.46 -11.43
N ASP A 50 5.57 -8.68 -12.28
CA ASP A 50 6.54 -9.15 -13.26
C ASP A 50 7.93 -8.60 -12.90
N GLU A 51 8.79 -9.49 -12.45
CA GLU A 51 10.17 -9.26 -12.02
C GLU A 51 11.20 -9.63 -13.09
N SER A 52 10.77 -9.97 -14.31
CA SER A 52 11.63 -10.49 -15.38
C SER A 52 12.76 -9.53 -15.81
N GLN A 53 12.65 -8.23 -15.47
CA GLN A 53 13.67 -7.22 -15.77
C GLN A 53 14.59 -6.92 -14.59
N LEU A 54 14.55 -7.72 -13.53
CA LEU A 54 15.47 -7.58 -12.41
C LEU A 54 16.79 -8.32 -12.68
N THR A 55 17.87 -7.66 -12.27
CA THR A 55 19.19 -8.27 -12.07
C THR A 55 19.49 -8.28 -10.58
N TYR A 56 20.42 -9.13 -10.16
CA TYR A 56 20.81 -9.26 -8.76
C TYR A 56 22.31 -8.99 -8.62
N GLU A 57 22.65 -8.07 -7.72
CA GLU A 57 24.00 -7.58 -7.56
C GLU A 57 24.37 -7.49 -6.07
N ASN A 58 25.68 -7.46 -5.78
CA ASN A 58 26.18 -7.11 -4.47
C ASN A 58 26.42 -5.58 -4.41
N LEU A 59 25.96 -4.95 -3.35
CA LEU A 59 26.10 -3.52 -3.17
C LEU A 59 26.83 -3.21 -1.87
N GLU A 60 27.75 -2.25 -1.93
CA GLU A 60 28.43 -1.69 -0.77
C GLU A 60 28.08 -0.20 -0.64
N ILE A 61 27.57 0.20 0.51
CA ILE A 61 27.25 1.59 0.83
C ILE A 61 28.25 2.08 1.87
N VAL A 62 29.01 3.12 1.51
CA VAL A 62 29.95 3.78 2.42
C VAL A 62 29.36 5.12 2.84
N LEU A 63 29.14 5.29 4.13
CA LEU A 63 28.64 6.54 4.69
C LEU A 63 29.77 7.55 4.87
N SER A 64 29.41 8.83 5.00
CA SER A 64 30.36 9.93 5.23
C SER A 64 31.20 9.79 6.50
N ASN A 65 30.73 9.04 7.49
CA ASN A 65 31.45 8.71 8.72
C ASN A 65 32.38 7.49 8.57
N GLY A 66 32.48 6.89 7.36
CA GLY A 66 33.30 5.73 7.07
C GLY A 66 32.65 4.37 7.40
N ALA A 67 31.43 4.35 7.92
CA ALA A 67 30.71 3.09 8.13
C ALA A 67 30.32 2.48 6.79
N THR A 68 30.47 1.16 6.68
CA THR A 68 30.18 0.39 5.46
C THR A 68 29.08 -0.62 5.70
N TYR A 69 28.09 -0.63 4.81
CA TYR A 69 26.98 -1.58 4.78
C TYR A 69 27.06 -2.40 3.52
N LYS A 70 27.03 -3.71 3.67
CA LYS A 70 27.08 -4.67 2.55
C LYS A 70 25.75 -5.35 2.39
N TYR A 71 25.33 -5.40 1.15
CA TYR A 71 24.14 -6.09 0.68
C TYR A 71 24.58 -7.17 -0.31
N GLU A 72 24.07 -8.36 -0.16
CA GLU A 72 24.36 -9.48 -1.06
C GLU A 72 23.11 -9.84 -1.86
N ASN A 73 23.31 -10.02 -3.16
CA ASN A 73 22.27 -10.49 -4.07
C ASN A 73 20.96 -9.70 -4.00
N VAL A 74 21.07 -8.35 -4.01
CA VAL A 74 19.89 -7.48 -3.98
C VAL A 74 19.40 -7.12 -5.39
N PRO A 75 18.07 -6.97 -5.59
CA PRO A 75 17.50 -6.71 -6.91
C PRO A 75 17.74 -5.28 -7.40
N PHE A 76 18.02 -5.15 -8.70
CA PHE A 76 18.12 -3.90 -9.45
C PHE A 76 17.30 -3.99 -10.73
N GLY A 77 16.68 -2.92 -11.15
CA GLY A 77 15.95 -2.86 -12.41
C GLY A 77 14.49 -2.42 -12.23
N THR A 78 13.68 -2.79 -13.21
CA THR A 78 12.27 -2.41 -13.24
C THR A 78 11.38 -3.62 -12.91
N VAL A 79 10.38 -3.37 -12.08
CA VAL A 79 9.29 -4.31 -11.82
C VAL A 79 8.00 -3.71 -12.37
N THR A 80 7.26 -4.50 -13.12
CA THR A 80 5.94 -4.11 -13.61
C THR A 80 4.88 -4.75 -12.73
N VAL A 81 4.04 -3.93 -12.11
CA VAL A 81 2.90 -4.40 -11.33
C VAL A 81 1.60 -3.98 -11.98
N THR A 82 0.60 -4.84 -11.93
CA THR A 82 -0.71 -4.52 -12.51
C THR A 82 -1.83 -4.78 -11.53
N VAL A 83 -2.93 -4.06 -11.71
CA VAL A 83 -4.21 -4.31 -11.05
C VAL A 83 -5.33 -4.25 -12.07
N GLU A 84 -6.24 -5.21 -12.01
CA GLU A 84 -7.36 -5.32 -12.96
C GLU A 84 -8.26 -4.08 -12.96
N ASP A 85 -8.54 -3.53 -11.76
CA ASP A 85 -9.26 -2.28 -11.52
C ASP A 85 -8.86 -1.72 -10.15
N PHE A 86 -9.22 -0.48 -9.84
CA PHE A 86 -8.99 0.08 -8.51
C PHE A 86 -9.89 -0.62 -7.47
N PRO A 87 -9.33 -1.23 -6.43
CA PRO A 87 -10.09 -1.69 -5.28
C PRO A 87 -10.73 -0.48 -4.57
N ARG A 88 -11.96 -0.64 -4.11
CA ARG A 88 -12.81 0.39 -3.55
C ARG A 88 -13.14 0.16 -2.08
N SER A 89 -12.58 -0.84 -1.45
CA SER A 89 -12.78 -1.16 -0.03
C SER A 89 -11.69 -2.09 0.50
N VAL A 90 -11.59 -2.19 1.83
CA VAL A 90 -10.73 -3.19 2.48
C VAL A 90 -11.13 -4.60 2.09
N GLU A 91 -12.43 -4.88 1.98
CA GLU A 91 -12.93 -6.19 1.59
C GLU A 91 -12.49 -6.59 0.16
N GLU A 92 -12.39 -5.63 -0.77
CA GLU A 92 -11.83 -5.88 -2.10
C GLU A 92 -10.32 -6.10 -2.05
N LEU A 93 -9.59 -5.43 -1.14
CA LEU A 93 -8.16 -5.69 -0.91
C LEU A 93 -7.92 -7.09 -0.34
N GLU A 94 -8.76 -7.55 0.57
CA GLU A 94 -8.70 -8.91 1.15
C GLU A 94 -9.02 -10.01 0.13
N ARG A 95 -9.80 -9.68 -0.91
CA ARG A 95 -10.22 -10.62 -1.96
C ARG A 95 -9.37 -10.55 -3.23
N LEU A 96 -8.26 -9.82 -3.21
CA LEU A 96 -7.36 -9.78 -4.35
C LEU A 96 -6.85 -11.18 -4.70
N LYS A 97 -6.86 -11.50 -5.98
CA LYS A 97 -6.15 -12.67 -6.51
C LYS A 97 -4.68 -12.33 -6.62
N LEU A 98 -3.94 -12.77 -5.61
CA LEU A 98 -2.52 -12.48 -5.47
C LEU A 98 -1.67 -13.41 -6.35
N PRO A 99 -0.49 -12.97 -6.82
CA PRO A 99 0.41 -13.81 -7.62
C PRO A 99 1.04 -14.93 -6.77
N ASN A 100 1.49 -16.00 -7.46
CA ASN A 100 2.36 -17.03 -6.89
C ASN A 100 1.83 -17.75 -5.62
N GLY A 101 0.50 -17.85 -5.47
CA GLY A 101 -0.12 -18.53 -4.31
C GLY A 101 -0.01 -17.78 -2.99
N MET A 102 0.34 -16.50 -3.01
CA MET A 102 0.30 -15.62 -1.84
C MET A 102 -1.11 -15.53 -1.28
N THR A 103 -1.21 -15.40 0.03
CA THR A 103 -2.48 -15.31 0.78
C THR A 103 -2.66 -13.98 1.49
N ASP A 104 -1.61 -13.16 1.55
CA ASP A 104 -1.60 -11.84 2.20
C ASP A 104 -0.90 -10.82 1.29
N ILE A 105 -1.47 -9.62 1.18
CA ILE A 105 -0.90 -8.51 0.41
C ILE A 105 0.49 -8.09 0.90
N HIS A 106 0.82 -8.35 2.15
CA HIS A 106 2.10 -8.01 2.76
C HIS A 106 3.21 -9.04 2.46
N GLN A 107 2.92 -10.12 1.73
CA GLN A 107 3.93 -11.11 1.33
C GLN A 107 4.78 -10.69 0.12
N ASN A 108 4.55 -9.50 -0.44
CA ASN A 108 5.33 -9.03 -1.58
C ASN A 108 5.67 -7.53 -1.48
N LEU A 109 6.97 -7.25 -1.61
CA LEU A 109 7.54 -5.90 -1.58
C LEU A 109 6.89 -4.95 -2.61
N TYR A 110 6.64 -5.44 -3.81
CA TYR A 110 6.22 -4.63 -4.95
C TYR A 110 4.72 -4.34 -4.97
N LEU A 111 3.93 -5.12 -4.24
CA LEU A 111 2.50 -4.84 -4.08
C LEU A 111 2.25 -3.63 -3.18
N GLN A 112 3.15 -3.32 -2.23
CA GLN A 112 2.95 -2.25 -1.27
C GLN A 112 2.78 -0.87 -1.94
N PRO A 113 3.64 -0.44 -2.89
CA PRO A 113 3.45 0.82 -3.62
C PRO A 113 2.17 0.84 -4.45
N LEU A 114 1.86 -0.25 -5.16
CA LEU A 114 0.64 -0.36 -5.98
C LEU A 114 -0.61 -0.15 -5.13
N LEU A 115 -0.73 -0.92 -4.04
CA LEU A 115 -1.92 -0.92 -3.20
C LEU A 115 -2.06 0.37 -2.40
N MET A 116 -0.94 1.01 -2.00
CA MET A 116 -0.98 2.33 -1.37
C MET A 116 -1.52 3.39 -2.33
N VAL A 117 -1.09 3.38 -3.60
CA VAL A 117 -1.63 4.30 -4.62
C VAL A 117 -3.12 4.03 -4.88
N CYS A 118 -3.54 2.77 -4.90
CA CYS A 118 -4.96 2.41 -4.99
C CYS A 118 -5.78 2.94 -3.81
N ALA A 119 -5.27 2.78 -2.59
CA ALA A 119 -5.93 3.27 -1.37
C ALA A 119 -6.03 4.82 -1.36
N LEU A 120 -4.96 5.51 -1.78
CA LEU A 120 -4.98 6.98 -1.92
C LEU A 120 -5.94 7.45 -3.01
N ASN A 121 -6.14 6.69 -4.09
CA ASN A 121 -7.12 7.01 -5.11
C ASN A 121 -8.55 7.02 -4.56
N GLU A 122 -8.87 6.21 -3.54
CA GLU A 122 -10.20 6.19 -2.92
C GLU A 122 -10.54 7.49 -2.19
N LEU A 123 -9.54 8.32 -1.81
CA LEU A 123 -9.77 9.66 -1.27
C LEU A 123 -10.61 10.60 -2.18
N ASN A 124 -10.70 10.27 -3.48
CA ASN A 124 -11.55 10.99 -4.42
C ASN A 124 -13.04 10.67 -4.27
N TYR A 125 -13.38 9.59 -3.58
CA TYR A 125 -14.74 9.05 -3.51
C TYR A 125 -15.24 8.98 -2.08
N ASP A 126 -14.55 8.26 -1.21
CA ASP A 126 -14.93 8.10 0.19
C ASP A 126 -13.67 8.17 1.08
N ARG A 127 -13.62 9.17 1.96
CA ARG A 127 -12.45 9.40 2.81
C ARG A 127 -12.33 8.41 3.96
N ASP A 128 -13.44 7.92 4.47
CA ASP A 128 -13.43 6.97 5.59
C ASP A 128 -13.03 5.58 5.08
N VAL A 129 -13.54 5.19 3.92
CA VAL A 129 -13.11 3.97 3.23
C VAL A 129 -11.64 4.06 2.84
N ALA A 130 -11.21 5.17 2.24
CA ALA A 130 -9.81 5.38 1.88
C ALA A 130 -8.88 5.28 3.10
N ARG A 131 -9.29 5.86 4.24
CA ARG A 131 -8.53 5.77 5.49
C ARG A 131 -8.39 4.32 5.96
N ALA A 132 -9.49 3.57 5.94
CA ALA A 132 -9.45 2.16 6.30
C ALA A 132 -8.53 1.35 5.38
N MET A 133 -8.56 1.63 4.06
CA MET A 133 -7.67 0.99 3.08
C MET A 133 -6.20 1.37 3.31
N ILE A 134 -5.92 2.66 3.58
CA ILE A 134 -4.56 3.14 3.87
C ILE A 134 -4.01 2.45 5.14
N ASP A 135 -4.83 2.32 6.19
CA ASP A 135 -4.44 1.65 7.43
C ASP A 135 -4.29 0.13 7.26
N TYR A 136 -5.02 -0.46 6.32
CA TYR A 136 -4.90 -1.87 6.00
C TYR A 136 -3.60 -2.18 5.24
N VAL A 137 -3.26 -1.40 4.23
CA VAL A 137 -2.04 -1.55 3.41
C VAL A 137 -0.80 -1.09 4.19
N GLY A 138 -0.88 0.10 4.81
CA GLY A 138 0.22 0.71 5.53
C GLY A 138 0.18 0.40 7.02
N LYS A 139 1.36 0.18 7.61
CA LYS A 139 1.53 -0.06 9.04
C LYS A 139 2.54 0.92 9.62
N GLY A 140 2.36 1.26 10.88
CA GLY A 140 3.39 1.96 11.65
C GLY A 140 4.64 1.10 11.83
N VAL A 141 5.76 1.74 12.11
CA VAL A 141 7.02 1.06 12.39
C VAL A 141 7.23 1.01 13.89
N LYS A 142 7.37 -0.20 14.42
CA LYS A 142 7.84 -0.44 15.79
C LYS A 142 9.25 -1.00 15.73
N SER A 143 10.02 -0.81 16.79
CA SER A 143 11.40 -1.27 16.85
C SER A 143 11.68 -1.96 18.17
N GLN A 144 12.51 -2.99 18.15
CA GLN A 144 13.02 -3.67 19.34
C GLN A 144 14.49 -4.01 19.14
N SER A 145 15.23 -4.09 20.25
CA SER A 145 16.58 -4.64 20.22
C SER A 145 16.53 -6.15 20.42
N ARG A 146 17.16 -6.90 19.53
CA ARG A 146 17.35 -8.35 19.63
C ARG A 146 18.84 -8.64 19.40
N ASP A 147 19.50 -9.24 20.39
CA ASP A 147 20.94 -9.61 20.31
C ASP A 147 21.88 -8.43 19.97
N GLY A 148 21.50 -7.21 20.34
CA GLY A 148 22.26 -6.00 20.06
C GLY A 148 21.97 -5.34 18.72
N GLU A 149 21.14 -5.93 17.89
CA GLU A 149 20.65 -5.35 16.65
C GLU A 149 19.27 -4.71 16.82
N LEU A 150 19.01 -3.63 16.09
CA LEU A 150 17.70 -2.99 16.02
C LEU A 150 16.90 -3.65 14.91
N ILE A 151 15.78 -4.27 15.29
CA ILE A 151 14.86 -4.92 14.35
C ILE A 151 13.60 -4.10 14.27
N HIS A 152 13.09 -3.89 13.05
CA HIS A 152 11.84 -3.21 12.77
C HIS A 152 10.73 -4.22 12.51
N TYR A 153 9.52 -3.95 13.02
CA TYR A 153 8.36 -4.81 12.81
C TYR A 153 7.08 -3.97 12.65
N PRO A 154 6.02 -4.53 12.00
CA PRO A 154 4.81 -3.79 11.74
C PRO A 154 4.05 -3.46 13.02
N GLY A 155 3.56 -2.22 13.11
CA GLY A 155 2.68 -1.74 14.15
C GLY A 155 1.22 -1.73 13.71
N GLU A 156 0.47 -0.78 14.27
CA GLU A 156 -0.90 -0.47 13.83
C GLU A 156 -0.89 0.28 12.49
N GLY A 157 -2.07 0.58 11.95
CA GLY A 157 -2.24 1.31 10.71
C GLY A 157 -1.56 2.69 10.69
N VAL A 158 -1.25 3.20 9.50
CA VAL A 158 -0.47 4.44 9.30
C VAL A 158 -1.14 5.65 9.95
N SER A 159 -2.47 5.77 9.85
CA SER A 159 -3.21 6.91 10.41
C SER A 159 -3.16 6.95 11.93
N THR A 160 -3.01 5.79 12.58
CA THR A 160 -2.91 5.67 14.04
C THR A 160 -1.46 5.88 14.50
N ALA A 161 -0.49 5.39 13.72
CA ALA A 161 0.92 5.46 14.05
C ALA A 161 1.54 6.83 13.74
N ASP A 162 1.08 7.50 12.67
CA ASP A 162 1.55 8.84 12.27
C ASP A 162 0.39 9.79 11.93
N PRO A 163 -0.14 10.51 12.91
CA PRO A 163 -1.16 11.54 12.69
C PRO A 163 -0.74 12.63 11.71
N THR A 164 0.57 12.88 11.56
CA THR A 164 1.11 13.90 10.65
C THR A 164 0.89 13.49 9.19
N GLU A 165 1.13 12.23 8.84
CA GLU A 165 0.86 11.70 7.50
C GLU A 165 -0.59 11.98 7.09
N TRP A 166 -1.54 11.59 7.95
CA TRP A 166 -2.96 11.77 7.67
C TRP A 166 -3.40 13.24 7.66
N SER A 167 -2.90 14.05 8.60
CA SER A 167 -3.25 15.47 8.65
C SER A 167 -2.78 16.23 7.42
N GLN A 168 -1.63 15.86 6.86
CA GLN A 168 -1.13 16.43 5.61
C GLN A 168 -1.92 15.94 4.39
N ALA A 169 -2.31 14.68 4.33
CA ALA A 169 -3.16 14.19 3.26
C ALA A 169 -4.46 14.98 3.12
N LYS A 170 -5.05 15.45 4.24
CA LYS A 170 -6.26 16.28 4.23
C LYS A 170 -6.09 17.65 3.57
N GLN A 171 -4.87 18.14 3.41
CA GLN A 171 -4.59 19.42 2.77
C GLN A 171 -4.67 19.36 1.24
N TYR A 172 -4.63 18.19 0.66
CA TYR A 172 -4.72 18.00 -0.78
C TYR A 172 -6.18 17.87 -1.22
N SER A 173 -6.55 18.65 -2.24
CA SER A 173 -7.91 18.66 -2.80
C SER A 173 -8.03 17.85 -4.09
N ARG A 174 -6.92 17.42 -4.67
CA ARG A 174 -6.85 16.75 -5.97
C ARG A 174 -6.13 15.42 -5.90
N PHE A 175 -6.81 14.45 -5.28
CA PHE A 175 -6.28 13.09 -5.14
C PHE A 175 -6.32 12.29 -6.47
N ASP A 176 -7.08 12.76 -7.48
CA ASP A 176 -7.08 12.18 -8.82
C ASP A 176 -5.67 12.13 -9.43
N LYS A 177 -4.81 13.10 -9.11
CA LYS A 177 -3.42 13.13 -9.55
C LYS A 177 -2.60 11.91 -9.15
N VAL A 178 -2.96 11.20 -8.07
CA VAL A 178 -2.26 9.98 -7.65
C VAL A 178 -2.31 8.90 -8.73
N ARG A 179 -3.30 8.92 -9.61
CA ARG A 179 -3.39 8.02 -10.75
C ARG A 179 -2.27 8.23 -11.76
N SER A 180 -1.55 9.36 -11.74
CA SER A 180 -0.40 9.61 -12.60
C SER A 180 0.75 8.60 -12.41
N TYR A 181 0.73 7.81 -11.34
CA TYR A 181 1.64 6.67 -11.17
C TYR A 181 1.28 5.47 -12.06
N PHE A 182 0.11 5.46 -12.69
CA PHE A 182 -0.28 4.45 -13.67
C PHE A 182 0.01 4.91 -15.09
N GLU A 183 0.39 3.99 -15.96
CA GLU A 183 0.69 4.27 -17.37
C GLU A 183 -0.50 4.89 -18.10
N GLY A 184 -0.22 5.92 -18.87
CA GLY A 184 -1.20 6.63 -19.69
C GLY A 184 -2.11 7.60 -18.93
N ALA A 185 -2.04 7.65 -17.60
CA ALA A 185 -2.80 8.61 -16.80
C ALA A 185 -2.10 9.96 -16.77
N THR A 186 -2.63 10.95 -17.50
CA THR A 186 -2.05 12.30 -17.67
C THR A 186 -3.06 13.38 -17.32
N SER A 187 -2.61 14.61 -17.13
CA SER A 187 -3.52 15.77 -16.92
C SER A 187 -4.46 15.99 -18.11
N GLY A 188 -4.03 15.65 -19.32
CA GLY A 188 -4.85 15.80 -20.54
C GLY A 188 -6.04 14.84 -20.60
N ASN A 189 -6.04 13.75 -19.86
CA ASN A 189 -7.14 12.79 -19.77
C ASN A 189 -7.73 12.63 -18.36
N ASN A 190 -7.58 13.67 -17.54
CA ASN A 190 -8.03 13.69 -16.13
C ASN A 190 -7.46 12.50 -15.33
N TYR A 191 -6.21 12.16 -15.57
CA TYR A 191 -5.51 11.03 -14.92
C TYR A 191 -6.24 9.70 -15.03
N THR A 192 -6.87 9.45 -16.17
CA THR A 192 -7.47 8.16 -16.47
C THR A 192 -6.42 7.23 -17.06
N PRO A 193 -6.08 6.09 -16.43
CA PRO A 193 -5.14 5.14 -16.99
C PRO A 193 -5.61 4.61 -18.35
N ALA A 194 -4.68 4.34 -19.27
CA ALA A 194 -5.00 4.12 -20.69
C ALA A 194 -5.83 2.85 -20.94
N THR A 195 -5.51 1.76 -20.25
CA THR A 195 -6.15 0.44 -20.45
C THR A 195 -6.19 -0.34 -19.13
N LYS A 196 -7.12 -1.30 -19.03
CA LYS A 196 -7.11 -2.32 -17.99
C LYS A 196 -6.41 -3.58 -18.50
N PRO A 197 -5.65 -4.29 -17.68
CA PRO A 197 -5.31 -3.95 -16.29
C PRO A 197 -4.47 -2.67 -16.22
N TYR A 198 -4.59 -1.93 -15.12
CA TYR A 198 -3.79 -0.73 -14.88
C TYR A 198 -2.35 -1.12 -14.55
N VAL A 199 -1.40 -0.46 -15.20
CA VAL A 199 0.03 -0.78 -15.14
C VAL A 199 0.78 0.30 -14.37
N MET A 200 1.60 -0.12 -13.41
CA MET A 200 2.54 0.73 -12.68
C MET A 200 3.95 0.17 -12.82
N LYS A 201 4.93 1.07 -13.07
CA LYS A 201 6.35 0.72 -13.10
C LYS A 201 7.05 1.17 -11.83
N LEU A 202 7.72 0.23 -11.22
CA LEU A 202 8.55 0.40 -10.05
C LEU A 202 10.01 0.20 -10.44
N GLU A 203 10.92 0.88 -9.75
CA GLU A 203 12.35 0.74 -10.01
C GLU A 203 13.11 0.52 -8.70
N LEU A 204 14.08 -0.34 -8.77
CA LEU A 204 15.12 -0.53 -7.77
C LEU A 204 16.48 -0.11 -8.36
N ASN A 205 17.19 0.73 -7.64
CA ASN A 205 18.49 1.26 -8.04
C ASN A 205 19.40 1.47 -6.82
N ASN A 206 20.59 2.03 -7.00
CA ASN A 206 21.55 2.25 -5.89
C ASN A 206 20.98 3.05 -4.72
N TYR A 207 19.98 3.91 -4.95
CA TYR A 207 19.32 4.71 -3.91
C TYR A 207 18.17 3.96 -3.23
N SER A 208 17.86 2.74 -3.67
CA SER A 208 16.84 1.90 -3.04
C SER A 208 17.30 1.33 -1.70
N TYR A 209 18.60 1.25 -1.50
CA TYR A 209 19.21 0.63 -0.33
C TYR A 209 19.84 1.69 0.55
N THR A 210 19.64 1.60 1.87
CA THR A 210 20.09 2.56 2.87
C THR A 210 20.94 1.86 3.95
N ALA A 211 21.39 2.59 4.95
CA ALA A 211 22.04 1.99 6.11
C ALA A 211 21.12 1.08 6.92
N ASP A 212 19.81 1.26 6.78
CA ASP A 212 18.82 0.43 7.43
C ASP A 212 18.45 -0.74 6.51
N LYS A 213 18.88 -1.94 6.86
CA LYS A 213 18.69 -3.15 6.05
C LYS A 213 17.23 -3.60 6.01
N ASP A 214 16.42 -3.19 6.98
CA ASP A 214 15.00 -3.53 7.05
C ASP A 214 14.12 -2.61 6.19
N CYS A 215 14.71 -1.64 5.48
CA CYS A 215 14.00 -0.69 4.63
C CYS A 215 14.54 -0.67 3.21
N VAL A 216 13.64 -0.72 2.23
CA VAL A 216 13.92 -0.53 0.81
C VAL A 216 13.13 0.65 0.28
N GLN A 217 13.77 1.54 -0.47
CA GLN A 217 13.10 2.59 -1.20
C GLN A 217 12.73 2.10 -2.60
N VAL A 218 11.43 1.95 -2.85
CA VAL A 218 10.91 1.59 -4.18
C VAL A 218 10.54 2.88 -4.91
N TRP A 219 11.09 3.07 -6.11
CA TRP A 219 10.92 4.29 -6.89
C TRP A 219 9.75 4.15 -7.88
N LEU A 220 8.76 5.06 -7.77
CA LEU A 220 7.59 5.10 -8.63
C LEU A 220 7.79 6.12 -9.75
N THR A 221 7.48 5.72 -10.97
CA THR A 221 7.44 6.62 -12.12
C THR A 221 6.06 7.26 -12.20
N SER A 222 6.00 8.58 -12.37
CA SER A 222 4.75 9.31 -12.60
C SER A 222 4.77 9.95 -13.99
N THR A 223 3.64 9.94 -14.67
CA THR A 223 3.47 10.63 -15.97
C THR A 223 3.47 12.16 -15.84
N GLN A 224 3.32 12.67 -14.63
CA GLN A 224 3.26 14.11 -14.35
C GLN A 224 4.59 14.67 -13.83
N LEU A 225 5.40 13.88 -13.18
CA LEU A 225 6.61 14.33 -12.50
C LEU A 225 7.85 14.05 -13.35
N ALA A 226 8.76 15.01 -13.41
CA ALA A 226 10.04 14.84 -14.09
C ALA A 226 10.97 13.83 -13.37
N SER A 227 10.75 13.61 -12.09
CA SER A 227 11.57 12.69 -11.27
C SER A 227 10.71 11.60 -10.63
N LYS A 228 11.26 10.40 -10.53
CA LYS A 228 10.66 9.30 -9.79
C LYS A 228 10.52 9.65 -8.31
N LYS A 229 9.56 9.06 -7.64
CA LYS A 229 9.31 9.27 -6.21
C LYS A 229 9.53 8.01 -5.43
N PRO A 230 10.31 8.06 -4.34
CA PRO A 230 10.52 6.89 -3.49
C PRO A 230 9.35 6.70 -2.54
N LEU A 231 8.97 5.44 -2.35
CA LEU A 231 8.17 4.98 -1.24
C LEU A 231 9.01 4.02 -0.41
N GLN A 232 9.05 4.23 0.90
CA GLN A 232 9.73 3.34 1.83
C GLN A 232 8.87 2.10 2.07
N VAL A 233 9.44 0.93 1.82
CA VAL A 233 8.86 -0.35 2.16
C VAL A 233 9.75 -1.02 3.19
N TRP A 234 9.19 -1.31 4.34
CA TRP A 234 9.82 -2.02 5.43
C TRP A 234 9.70 -3.52 5.22
N LYS A 235 10.64 -4.26 5.77
CA LYS A 235 10.74 -5.71 5.65
C LYS A 235 10.90 -6.32 7.03
N TYR A 236 10.24 -7.43 7.27
CA TYR A 236 10.31 -8.16 8.53
C TYR A 236 10.39 -9.65 8.27
N ASP A 237 11.28 -10.30 8.98
CA ASP A 237 11.39 -11.75 9.08
C ASP A 237 10.49 -12.18 10.23
N SER A 238 9.27 -12.62 9.92
CA SER A 238 8.23 -12.86 10.92
C SER A 238 8.40 -14.18 11.64
N ASP A 239 9.04 -15.16 11.03
CA ASP A 239 9.27 -16.50 11.59
C ASP A 239 10.72 -16.75 12.07
N GLY A 240 11.64 -15.82 11.78
CA GLY A 240 13.02 -15.84 12.24
C GLY A 240 13.90 -16.84 11.47
N ASP A 241 13.55 -17.16 10.24
CA ASP A 241 14.31 -18.10 9.39
C ASP A 241 15.46 -17.44 8.61
N GLY A 242 15.58 -16.09 8.69
CA GLY A 242 16.59 -15.29 8.01
C GLY A 242 16.12 -14.71 6.66
N SER A 243 14.87 -14.97 6.28
CA SER A 243 14.25 -14.44 5.07
C SER A 243 13.17 -13.41 5.42
N TYR A 244 13.06 -12.35 4.64
CA TYR A 244 11.98 -11.39 4.82
C TYR A 244 10.70 -11.90 4.14
N ASP A 245 9.64 -12.03 4.91
CA ASP A 245 8.34 -12.57 4.47
C ASP A 245 7.17 -11.62 4.69
N TYR A 246 7.41 -10.49 5.36
CA TYR A 246 6.40 -9.46 5.60
C TYR A 246 6.91 -8.09 5.15
N PHE A 247 6.11 -7.39 4.32
CA PHE A 247 6.45 -6.10 3.73
C PHE A 247 5.32 -5.10 3.95
N TRP A 248 5.67 -3.86 4.36
CA TRP A 248 4.66 -2.80 4.54
C TRP A 248 5.25 -1.42 4.28
N THR A 249 4.41 -0.43 4.02
CA THR A 249 4.80 0.97 4.00
C THR A 249 4.33 1.68 5.26
N SER A 250 5.14 2.60 5.79
CA SER A 250 4.79 3.40 6.97
C SER A 250 4.40 4.83 6.63
N THR A 251 4.63 5.26 5.38
CA THR A 251 4.39 6.64 4.95
C THR A 251 3.83 6.66 3.54
N PHE A 252 3.00 7.65 3.23
CA PHE A 252 2.45 7.87 1.89
C PHE A 252 2.53 9.34 1.44
N ARG A 253 2.91 10.23 2.35
CA ARG A 253 2.96 11.68 2.12
C ARG A 253 3.80 12.07 0.90
N SER A 254 4.93 11.40 0.68
CA SER A 254 5.81 11.67 -0.46
C SER A 254 5.11 11.49 -1.79
N LEU A 255 4.13 10.59 -1.88
CA LEU A 255 3.34 10.36 -3.09
C LEU A 255 2.37 11.52 -3.38
N LEU A 256 1.79 12.13 -2.35
CA LEU A 256 0.84 13.23 -2.48
C LEU A 256 1.55 14.59 -2.62
N HIS A 257 2.53 14.87 -1.78
CA HIS A 257 3.24 16.15 -1.73
C HIS A 257 3.81 16.52 -3.10
N SER A 258 4.41 15.57 -3.76
CA SER A 258 5.02 15.78 -5.08
C SER A 258 4.01 16.10 -6.19
N LEU A 259 2.74 15.77 -6.00
CA LEU A 259 1.66 16.02 -6.96
C LEU A 259 0.92 17.34 -6.68
N ALA A 260 1.13 17.95 -5.52
CA ALA A 260 0.47 19.19 -5.13
C ALA A 260 1.06 20.44 -5.81
N GLU A 261 2.32 20.38 -6.21
CA GLU A 261 3.08 21.53 -6.70
C GLU A 261 2.86 21.87 -8.19
N TYR A 262 1.99 21.11 -8.89
CA TYR A 262 1.78 21.29 -10.34
C TYR A 262 0.29 21.39 -10.73
#